data_6d660fb307afb53fa148404ac0c7d9a7
#
_entry.id   6d660fb307afb53fa148404ac0c7d9a7
#
_cell.length_a   1.000
_cell.length_b   1.000
_cell.length_c   1.000
_cell.angle_alpha   90.00
_cell.angle_beta   90.00
_cell.angle_gamma   90.00
#
_symmetry.space_group_name_H-M   'P 1'
#
loop_
_entity.id
_entity.type
_entity.pdbx_description
1 polymer ?
#
loop_
_entity_poly.entity_id
_entity_poly.type
_entity_poly.pdbx_seq_one_letter_code
_entity_poly.pdbx_strand_id
1 'polypeptide(L)'
;MRLGRDRTHALANAHLLKQLFHGTATGKRLFKNAWERTQATAVRATFLADQTAQVEPAEALLLVLLQNLGALPLVAWIDQHEHIDELGTKVRFDALEATAGPSAEAYLLDRWKFPSDQISDVAQRDHWSRNSPGDTLTAADTAQLAHWSVREDGPRPGPALPSLAAYRKWQALQLPVEPGIGGMGDPDQEQRISELGQLLGP
;
A
#
# COMPACT_ATOMS: atom_id res chain seq x y z
N MET A 1 2.64 -23.46 5.49
CA MET A 1 1.84 -22.36 6.07
C MET A 1 0.42 -22.44 5.52
N ARG A 2 -0.63 -22.61 6.35
CA ARG A 2 -2.03 -22.55 5.87
C ARG A 2 -2.41 -21.07 5.81
N LEU A 3 -2.54 -20.52 4.62
CA LEU A 3 -3.15 -19.20 4.43
C LEU A 3 -4.60 -19.27 4.92
N GLY A 4 -4.96 -18.42 5.88
CA GLY A 4 -6.35 -18.28 6.29
C GLY A 4 -7.25 -17.88 5.11
N ARG A 5 -8.55 -18.15 5.19
CA ARG A 5 -9.53 -17.89 4.13
C ARG A 5 -9.44 -16.43 3.62
N ASP A 6 -9.28 -15.48 4.53
CA ASP A 6 -9.28 -14.05 4.20
C ASP A 6 -8.00 -13.63 3.48
N ARG A 7 -6.83 -14.18 3.85
CA ARG A 7 -5.58 -13.99 3.10
C ARG A 7 -5.66 -14.56 1.69
N THR A 8 -6.30 -15.72 1.54
CA THR A 8 -6.50 -16.35 0.23
C THR A 8 -7.38 -15.48 -0.67
N HIS A 9 -8.46 -14.91 -0.13
CA HIS A 9 -9.34 -14.01 -0.86
C HIS A 9 -8.62 -12.71 -1.24
N ALA A 10 -7.85 -12.10 -0.32
CA ALA A 10 -7.09 -10.88 -0.60
C ALA A 10 -6.08 -11.11 -1.73
N LEU A 11 -5.33 -12.22 -1.68
CA LEU A 11 -4.37 -12.57 -2.72
C LEU A 11 -5.04 -12.89 -4.07
N ALA A 12 -6.17 -13.59 -4.07
CA ALA A 12 -6.93 -13.87 -5.28
C ALA A 12 -7.43 -12.57 -5.92
N ASN A 13 -7.96 -11.64 -5.13
CA ASN A 13 -8.40 -10.33 -5.60
C ASN A 13 -7.23 -9.52 -6.16
N ALA A 14 -6.08 -9.48 -5.49
CA ALA A 14 -4.89 -8.81 -5.97
C ALA A 14 -4.42 -9.37 -7.32
N HIS A 15 -4.41 -10.68 -7.48
CA HIS A 15 -4.03 -11.33 -8.73
C HIS A 15 -5.02 -11.03 -9.88
N LEU A 16 -6.32 -11.05 -9.59
CA LEU A 16 -7.35 -10.69 -10.56
C LEU A 16 -7.21 -9.22 -11.00
N LEU A 17 -6.95 -8.31 -10.06
CA LEU A 17 -6.76 -6.89 -10.36
C LEU A 17 -5.54 -6.66 -11.26
N LYS A 18 -4.44 -7.37 -11.03
CA LYS A 18 -3.27 -7.33 -11.89
C LYS A 18 -3.59 -7.76 -13.34
N GLN A 19 -4.45 -8.78 -13.51
CA GLN A 19 -4.84 -9.27 -14.83
C GLN A 19 -5.78 -8.33 -15.61
N LEU A 20 -6.43 -7.38 -14.93
CA LEU A 20 -7.33 -6.42 -15.58
C LEU A 20 -6.61 -5.37 -16.40
N PHE A 21 -5.31 -5.18 -16.18
CA PHE A 21 -4.56 -4.16 -16.91
C PHE A 21 -4.07 -4.67 -18.28
N HIS A 22 -4.64 -4.12 -19.34
CA HIS A 22 -4.26 -4.36 -20.73
C HIS A 22 -3.93 -3.00 -21.37
N GLY A 23 -2.64 -2.67 -21.51
CA GLY A 23 -2.18 -1.39 -22.02
C GLY A 23 -0.97 -1.50 -22.93
N THR A 24 -0.49 -0.35 -23.41
CA THR A 24 0.75 -0.22 -24.17
C THR A 24 1.98 -0.65 -23.34
N ALA A 25 3.16 -0.67 -23.96
CA ALA A 25 4.41 -0.96 -23.26
C ALA A 25 4.69 0.05 -22.13
N THR A 26 4.39 1.34 -22.36
CA THR A 26 4.54 2.40 -21.36
C THR A 26 3.58 2.22 -20.19
N GLY A 27 2.30 2.00 -20.45
CA GLY A 27 1.30 1.75 -19.43
C GLY A 27 1.62 0.52 -18.60
N LYS A 28 2.04 -0.58 -19.23
CA LYS A 28 2.47 -1.80 -18.51
C LYS A 28 3.63 -1.53 -17.56
N ARG A 29 4.59 -0.70 -17.95
CA ARG A 29 5.72 -0.34 -17.07
C ARG A 29 5.31 0.56 -15.93
N LEU A 30 4.47 1.59 -16.16
CA LEU A 30 3.92 2.41 -15.09
C LEU A 30 3.15 1.57 -14.08
N PHE A 31 2.30 0.65 -14.57
CA PHE A 31 1.57 -0.27 -13.73
C PHE A 31 2.50 -1.20 -12.94
N LYS A 32 3.52 -1.76 -13.59
CA LYS A 32 4.51 -2.61 -12.92
C LYS A 32 5.19 -1.88 -11.76
N ASN A 33 5.64 -0.64 -11.98
CA ASN A 33 6.27 0.16 -10.95
C ASN A 33 5.32 0.47 -9.77
N ALA A 34 4.04 0.78 -10.07
CA ALA A 34 3.03 0.98 -9.03
C ALA A 34 2.77 -0.32 -8.26
N TRP A 35 2.71 -1.44 -8.95
CA TRP A 35 2.51 -2.77 -8.36
C TRP A 35 3.66 -3.19 -7.45
N GLU A 36 4.91 -2.99 -7.87
CA GLU A 36 6.10 -3.26 -7.05
C GLU A 36 6.09 -2.44 -5.75
N ARG A 37 5.70 -1.16 -5.81
CA ARG A 37 5.51 -0.35 -4.59
C ARG A 37 4.39 -0.89 -3.70
N THR A 38 3.28 -1.32 -4.30
CA THR A 38 2.18 -1.95 -3.58
C THR A 38 2.64 -3.20 -2.84
N GLN A 39 3.39 -4.06 -3.53
CA GLN A 39 3.95 -5.28 -2.93
C GLN A 39 4.86 -4.95 -1.75
N ALA A 40 5.81 -4.03 -1.92
CA ALA A 40 6.72 -3.64 -0.85
C ALA A 40 5.96 -3.08 0.37
N THR A 41 4.95 -2.24 0.14
CA THR A 41 4.12 -1.67 1.20
C THR A 41 3.27 -2.75 1.88
N ALA A 42 2.67 -3.66 1.12
CA ALA A 42 1.83 -4.74 1.63
C ALA A 42 2.62 -5.70 2.52
N VAL A 43 3.81 -6.07 2.08
CA VAL A 43 4.76 -6.86 2.87
C VAL A 43 5.09 -6.16 4.18
N ARG A 44 5.46 -4.87 4.10
CA ARG A 44 5.79 -4.08 5.28
C ARG A 44 4.61 -3.96 6.24
N ALA A 45 3.41 -3.69 5.75
CA ALA A 45 2.21 -3.60 6.58
C ALA A 45 1.88 -4.92 7.28
N THR A 46 2.00 -6.04 6.56
CA THR A 46 1.79 -7.38 7.14
C THR A 46 2.80 -7.65 8.25
N PHE A 47 4.07 -7.31 8.04
CA PHE A 47 5.11 -7.45 9.04
C PHE A 47 4.82 -6.58 10.28
N LEU A 48 4.53 -5.29 10.10
CA LEU A 48 4.23 -4.39 11.21
C LEU A 48 3.00 -4.86 12.00
N ALA A 49 1.96 -5.35 11.33
CA ALA A 49 0.78 -5.91 11.98
C ALA A 49 1.11 -7.13 12.84
N ASP A 50 1.95 -8.04 12.33
CA ASP A 50 2.39 -9.25 13.04
C ASP A 50 3.14 -8.92 14.33
N GLN A 51 3.90 -7.82 14.36
CA GLN A 51 4.65 -7.38 15.54
C GLN A 51 3.76 -6.84 16.66
N THR A 52 2.58 -6.30 16.34
CA THR A 52 1.76 -5.58 17.31
C THR A 52 0.77 -6.46 18.04
N ALA A 53 0.36 -7.58 17.46
CA ALA A 53 -0.78 -8.40 17.89
C ALA A 53 -2.11 -7.61 18.08
N GLN A 54 -2.18 -6.38 17.58
CA GLN A 54 -3.36 -5.52 17.66
C GLN A 54 -4.14 -5.48 16.34
N VAL A 55 -3.46 -5.78 15.24
CA VAL A 55 -4.02 -5.74 13.88
C VAL A 55 -3.84 -7.10 13.24
N GLU A 56 -4.91 -7.61 12.65
CA GLU A 56 -4.80 -8.86 11.87
C GLU A 56 -3.95 -8.62 10.61
N PRO A 57 -2.86 -9.36 10.41
CA PRO A 57 -1.97 -9.16 9.26
C PRO A 57 -2.67 -9.23 7.91
N ALA A 58 -3.73 -10.05 7.80
CA ALA A 58 -4.53 -10.16 6.58
C ALA A 58 -5.34 -8.88 6.29
N GLU A 59 -5.80 -8.19 7.32
CA GLU A 59 -6.52 -6.93 7.20
C GLU A 59 -5.58 -5.81 6.73
N ALA A 60 -4.39 -5.70 7.32
CA ALA A 60 -3.37 -4.74 6.88
C ALA A 60 -2.94 -4.99 5.43
N LEU A 61 -2.73 -6.26 5.06
CA LEU A 61 -2.43 -6.66 3.69
C LEU A 61 -3.53 -6.22 2.72
N LEU A 62 -4.78 -6.56 3.01
CA LEU A 62 -5.91 -6.23 2.16
C LEU A 62 -6.05 -4.72 1.98
N LEU A 63 -5.96 -3.95 3.06
CA LEU A 63 -6.08 -2.51 3.01
C LEU A 63 -5.03 -1.88 2.10
N VAL A 64 -3.76 -2.28 2.21
CA VAL A 64 -2.69 -1.78 1.33
C VAL A 64 -2.93 -2.16 -0.13
N LEU A 65 -3.40 -3.38 -0.40
CA LEU A 65 -3.73 -3.78 -1.77
C LEU A 65 -4.86 -2.92 -2.36
N LEU A 66 -5.87 -2.59 -1.55
CA LEU A 66 -6.97 -1.70 -1.97
C LEU A 66 -6.51 -0.26 -2.19
N GLN A 67 -5.55 0.22 -1.39
CA GLN A 67 -5.01 1.60 -1.45
C GLN A 67 -4.20 1.93 -2.70
N ASN A 68 -3.98 1.00 -3.61
CA ASN A 68 -3.23 1.23 -4.85
C ASN A 68 -4.05 0.90 -6.11
N LEU A 69 -5.33 0.61 -5.95
CA LEU A 69 -6.22 0.32 -7.08
C LEU A 69 -6.45 1.52 -7.99
N GLY A 70 -6.34 2.73 -7.45
CA GLY A 70 -6.45 3.96 -8.22
C GLY A 70 -5.38 4.12 -9.29
N ALA A 71 -4.27 3.43 -9.18
CA ALA A 71 -3.25 3.38 -10.23
C ALA A 71 -3.80 2.80 -11.55
N LEU A 72 -4.72 1.84 -11.50
CA LEU A 72 -5.28 1.19 -12.69
C LEU A 72 -5.95 2.18 -13.66
N PRO A 73 -6.99 2.95 -13.25
CA PRO A 73 -7.64 3.90 -14.14
C PRO A 73 -6.72 5.06 -14.53
N LEU A 74 -5.80 5.48 -13.66
CA LEU A 74 -4.86 6.55 -13.97
C LEU A 74 -3.84 6.13 -15.04
N VAL A 75 -3.28 4.93 -14.92
CA VAL A 75 -2.38 4.38 -15.95
C VAL A 75 -3.13 4.21 -17.26
N ALA A 76 -4.35 3.66 -17.25
CA ALA A 76 -5.15 3.50 -18.44
C ALA A 76 -5.48 4.84 -19.13
N TRP A 77 -5.75 5.87 -18.34
CA TRP A 77 -6.00 7.21 -18.86
C TRP A 77 -4.76 7.82 -19.53
N ILE A 78 -3.60 7.75 -18.86
CA ILE A 78 -2.33 8.23 -19.40
C ILE A 78 -1.97 7.48 -20.67
N ASP A 79 -2.12 6.17 -20.67
CA ASP A 79 -1.79 5.31 -21.80
C ASP A 79 -2.59 5.64 -23.07
N GLN A 80 -3.81 6.16 -22.91
CA GLN A 80 -4.69 6.55 -24.01
C GLN A 80 -4.49 8.00 -24.49
N HIS A 81 -4.01 8.89 -23.62
CA HIS A 81 -4.04 10.33 -23.88
C HIS A 81 -2.65 10.97 -23.98
N GLU A 82 -1.60 10.30 -23.51
CA GLU A 82 -0.27 10.86 -23.47
C GLU A 82 0.63 10.28 -24.57
N HIS A 83 1.19 11.17 -25.39
CA HIS A 83 2.19 10.85 -26.42
C HIS A 83 3.55 11.48 -26.06
N ILE A 84 3.89 11.49 -24.78
CA ILE A 84 5.11 12.09 -24.25
C ILE A 84 6.19 11.02 -24.13
N ASP A 85 7.43 11.50 -24.01
CA ASP A 85 8.54 10.61 -23.68
C ASP A 85 8.32 9.89 -22.34
N GLU A 86 9.07 8.85 -22.15
CA GLU A 86 8.92 7.92 -21.04
C GLU A 86 9.06 8.59 -19.67
N LEU A 87 9.99 9.53 -19.55
CA LEU A 87 10.26 10.25 -18.30
C LEU A 87 9.15 11.25 -17.98
N GLY A 88 8.69 12.00 -18.97
CA GLY A 88 7.57 12.92 -18.82
C GLY A 88 6.28 12.23 -18.45
N THR A 89 6.02 11.06 -19.03
CA THR A 89 4.86 10.22 -18.70
C THR A 89 4.91 9.71 -17.26
N LYS A 90 6.09 9.28 -16.77
CA LYS A 90 6.26 8.87 -15.38
C LYS A 90 6.01 10.02 -14.40
N VAL A 91 6.57 11.19 -14.66
CA VAL A 91 6.41 12.39 -13.80
C VAL A 91 4.93 12.76 -13.70
N ARG A 92 4.19 12.73 -14.80
CA ARG A 92 2.74 13.00 -14.83
C ARG A 92 1.95 11.95 -14.09
N PHE A 93 2.28 10.67 -14.26
CA PHE A 93 1.63 9.59 -13.52
C PHE A 93 1.82 9.79 -12.01
N ASP A 94 3.05 10.05 -11.58
CA ASP A 94 3.36 10.27 -10.16
C ASP A 94 2.59 11.49 -9.59
N ALA A 95 2.43 12.56 -10.38
CA ALA A 95 1.65 13.73 -9.97
C ALA A 95 0.14 13.43 -9.88
N LEU A 96 -0.40 12.71 -10.85
CA LEU A 96 -1.80 12.28 -10.86
C LEU A 96 -2.09 11.28 -9.75
N GLU A 97 -1.21 10.32 -9.52
CA GLU A 97 -1.35 9.36 -8.42
C GLU A 97 -1.38 10.08 -7.07
N ALA A 98 -0.51 11.07 -6.87
CA ALA A 98 -0.47 11.83 -5.62
C ALA A 98 -1.72 12.70 -5.39
N THR A 99 -2.37 13.18 -6.45
CA THR A 99 -3.51 14.11 -6.35
C THR A 99 -4.87 13.44 -6.51
N ALA A 100 -4.98 12.50 -7.42
CA ALA A 100 -6.24 11.85 -7.79
C ALA A 100 -6.32 10.38 -7.38
N GLY A 101 -5.21 9.73 -7.06
CA GLY A 101 -5.17 8.31 -6.69
C GLY A 101 -6.14 7.95 -5.59
N PRO A 102 -6.07 8.57 -4.40
CA PRO A 102 -6.97 8.23 -3.29
C PRO A 102 -8.46 8.41 -3.63
N SER A 103 -8.79 9.43 -4.42
CA SER A 103 -10.18 9.66 -4.87
C SER A 103 -10.64 8.62 -5.88
N ALA A 104 -9.76 8.21 -6.80
CA ALA A 104 -10.05 7.16 -7.77
C ALA A 104 -10.26 5.80 -7.09
N GLU A 105 -9.46 5.50 -6.08
CA GLU A 105 -9.60 4.30 -5.25
C GLU A 105 -10.93 4.28 -4.51
N ALA A 106 -11.23 5.35 -3.79
CA ALA A 106 -12.49 5.48 -3.05
C ALA A 106 -13.70 5.32 -3.99
N TYR A 107 -13.65 5.92 -5.18
CA TYR A 107 -14.68 5.76 -6.19
C TYR A 107 -14.85 4.30 -6.65
N LEU A 108 -13.75 3.61 -6.94
CA LEU A 108 -13.81 2.20 -7.35
C LEU A 108 -14.39 1.32 -6.25
N LEU A 109 -13.95 1.50 -5.00
CA LEU A 109 -14.43 0.73 -3.86
C LEU A 109 -15.91 0.97 -3.58
N ASP A 110 -16.39 2.21 -3.71
CA ASP A 110 -17.81 2.52 -3.60
C ASP A 110 -18.63 1.82 -4.70
N ARG A 111 -18.15 1.85 -5.94
CA ARG A 111 -18.77 1.12 -7.05
C ARG A 111 -18.81 -0.39 -6.82
N TRP A 112 -17.83 -0.93 -6.17
CA TRP A 112 -17.77 -2.35 -5.81
C TRP A 112 -18.46 -2.69 -4.48
N LYS A 113 -19.09 -1.69 -3.84
CA LYS A 113 -19.86 -1.86 -2.60
C LYS A 113 -19.04 -2.34 -1.40
N PHE A 114 -17.82 -1.87 -1.30
CA PHE A 114 -17.03 -2.07 -0.09
C PHE A 114 -17.63 -1.32 1.10
N PRO A 115 -17.35 -1.74 2.34
CA PRO A 115 -17.77 -1.02 3.55
C PRO A 115 -17.23 0.41 3.59
N SER A 116 -18.04 1.34 4.10
CA SER A 116 -17.72 2.78 4.12
C SER A 116 -16.50 3.14 4.94
N ASP A 117 -16.20 2.39 6.00
CA ASP A 117 -14.99 2.52 6.81
C ASP A 117 -13.74 2.18 6.01
N GLN A 118 -13.74 1.08 5.25
CA GLN A 118 -12.64 0.72 4.36
C GLN A 118 -12.45 1.77 3.26
N ILE A 119 -13.53 2.28 2.65
CA ILE A 119 -13.45 3.35 1.66
C ILE A 119 -12.80 4.60 2.27
N SER A 120 -13.19 4.96 3.50
CA SER A 120 -12.61 6.09 4.22
C SER A 120 -11.12 5.90 4.50
N ASP A 121 -10.71 4.72 4.95
CA ASP A 121 -9.32 4.42 5.25
C ASP A 121 -8.43 4.45 3.99
N VAL A 122 -8.96 3.99 2.86
CA VAL A 122 -8.28 4.06 1.57
C VAL A 122 -8.17 5.50 1.07
N ALA A 123 -9.24 6.28 1.13
CA ALA A 123 -9.26 7.68 0.72
C ALA A 123 -8.27 8.56 1.52
N GLN A 124 -7.92 8.15 2.72
CA GLN A 124 -7.03 8.88 3.62
C GLN A 124 -5.58 8.36 3.64
N ARG A 125 -5.20 7.45 2.75
CA ARG A 125 -3.86 6.82 2.77
C ARG A 125 -2.70 7.82 2.79
N ASP A 126 -2.79 8.89 2.02
CA ASP A 126 -1.76 9.95 1.90
C ASP A 126 -2.02 11.14 2.83
N HIS A 127 -3.02 11.04 3.70
CA HIS A 127 -3.34 12.07 4.66
C HIS A 127 -2.49 11.92 5.93
N TRP A 128 -1.25 12.35 5.87
CA TRP A 128 -0.25 12.19 6.94
C TRP A 128 -0.65 12.81 8.26
N SER A 129 -1.48 13.86 8.25
CA SER A 129 -2.04 14.51 9.43
C SER A 129 -3.34 13.86 9.92
N ARG A 130 -3.69 12.67 9.43
CA ARG A 130 -4.88 11.94 9.83
C ARG A 130 -4.95 11.81 11.35
N ASN A 131 -6.10 12.17 11.89
CA ASN A 131 -6.38 11.87 13.29
C ASN A 131 -6.66 10.37 13.42
N SER A 132 -5.93 9.72 14.32
CA SER A 132 -6.15 8.32 14.66
C SER A 132 -6.58 8.24 16.13
N PRO A 133 -7.88 8.22 16.41
CA PRO A 133 -8.40 8.21 17.78
C PRO A 133 -8.10 6.90 18.50
N GLY A 134 -8.04 6.96 19.83
CA GLY A 134 -7.73 5.82 20.68
C GLY A 134 -6.23 5.49 20.75
N ASP A 135 -5.89 4.51 21.58
CA ASP A 135 -4.50 4.16 21.90
C ASP A 135 -4.03 2.89 21.17
N THR A 136 -4.95 2.18 20.51
CA THR A 136 -4.63 0.97 19.75
C THR A 136 -4.34 1.28 18.30
N LEU A 137 -3.41 0.55 17.70
CA LEU A 137 -3.15 0.60 16.27
C LEU A 137 -4.31 -0.03 15.51
N THR A 138 -4.67 0.60 14.40
CA THR A 138 -5.64 0.08 13.41
C THR A 138 -4.90 -0.42 12.16
N ALA A 139 -5.59 -1.14 11.29
CA ALA A 139 -5.05 -1.52 9.99
C ALA A 139 -4.61 -0.29 9.17
N ALA A 140 -5.37 0.81 9.25
CA ALA A 140 -5.04 2.05 8.59
C ALA A 140 -3.79 2.75 9.17
N ASP A 141 -3.56 2.65 10.49
CA ASP A 141 -2.33 3.13 11.12
C ASP A 141 -1.12 2.33 10.65
N THR A 142 -1.27 1.01 10.62
CA THR A 142 -0.22 0.09 10.17
C THR A 142 0.10 0.29 8.69
N ALA A 143 -0.92 0.46 7.86
CA ALA A 143 -0.74 0.79 6.44
C ALA A 143 -0.04 2.14 6.25
N GLN A 144 -0.38 3.17 7.05
CA GLN A 144 0.28 4.47 7.00
C GLN A 144 1.77 4.38 7.35
N LEU A 145 2.12 3.64 8.40
CA LEU A 145 3.53 3.40 8.78
C LEU A 145 4.29 2.63 7.69
N ALA A 146 3.66 1.65 7.06
CA ALA A 146 4.24 0.91 5.96
C ALA A 146 4.46 1.80 4.73
N HIS A 147 3.48 2.61 4.35
CA HIS A 147 3.62 3.59 3.28
C HIS A 147 4.73 4.60 3.56
N TRP A 148 4.80 5.07 4.80
CA TRP A 148 5.87 5.96 5.22
C TRP A 148 7.24 5.32 5.03
N SER A 149 7.44 4.10 5.52
CA SER A 149 8.74 3.42 5.45
C SER A 149 9.20 3.16 4.01
N VAL A 150 8.29 2.76 3.13
CA VAL A 150 8.61 2.53 1.70
C VAL A 150 8.90 3.84 0.97
N ARG A 151 8.31 4.98 1.40
CA ARG A 151 8.59 6.30 0.82
C ARG A 151 9.89 6.91 1.30
N GLU A 152 10.28 6.65 2.55
CA GLU A 152 11.55 7.14 3.10
C GLU A 152 12.74 6.55 2.33
N ASP A 153 12.58 5.31 1.80
CA ASP A 153 13.54 4.67 0.90
C ASP A 153 13.51 5.20 -0.54
N GLY A 154 12.49 5.96 -0.86
CA GLY A 154 12.20 6.35 -2.24
C GLY A 154 12.51 7.80 -2.57
N PRO A 155 12.25 8.22 -3.82
CA PRO A 155 12.53 9.58 -4.31
C PRO A 155 11.62 10.68 -3.71
N ARG A 156 10.65 10.31 -2.89
CA ARG A 156 9.73 11.25 -2.22
C ARG A 156 9.79 11.03 -0.73
N PRO A 157 10.53 11.85 0.02
CA PRO A 157 10.57 11.76 1.47
C PRO A 157 9.17 11.98 2.04
N GLY A 158 8.84 11.16 3.05
CA GLY A 158 7.65 11.33 3.87
C GLY A 158 7.82 12.46 4.91
N PRO A 159 6.76 12.79 5.66
CA PRO A 159 6.89 13.64 6.84
C PRO A 159 7.77 12.97 7.89
N ALA A 160 8.32 13.76 8.81
CA ALA A 160 9.10 13.19 9.92
C ALA A 160 8.27 12.18 10.71
N LEU A 161 8.81 10.99 10.94
CA LEU A 161 8.12 9.86 11.60
C LEU A 161 7.44 10.27 12.92
N PRO A 162 8.08 11.05 13.82
CA PRO A 162 7.44 11.47 15.06
C PRO A 162 6.18 12.33 14.89
N SER A 163 5.93 12.90 13.71
CA SER A 163 4.72 13.69 13.45
C SER A 163 3.49 12.83 13.18
N LEU A 164 3.66 11.55 12.88
CA LEU A 164 2.55 10.63 12.60
C LEU A 164 1.84 10.20 13.87
N ALA A 165 0.51 10.28 13.89
CA ALA A 165 -0.29 9.77 14.99
C ALA A 165 -0.10 8.25 15.17
N ALA A 166 -0.04 7.50 14.08
CA ALA A 166 0.25 6.06 14.06
C ALA A 166 1.58 5.72 14.74
N TYR A 167 2.62 6.54 14.52
CA TYR A 167 3.93 6.29 15.13
C TYR A 167 3.93 6.48 16.65
N ARG A 168 3.19 7.44 17.17
CA ARG A 168 3.06 7.62 18.63
C ARG A 168 2.42 6.40 19.29
N LYS A 169 1.41 5.80 18.64
CA LYS A 169 0.81 4.55 19.11
C LYS A 169 1.80 3.39 19.05
N TRP A 170 2.60 3.32 17.98
CA TRP A 170 3.66 2.32 17.81
C TRP A 170 4.69 2.43 18.95
N GLN A 171 5.17 3.63 19.24
CA GLN A 171 6.14 3.87 20.33
C GLN A 171 5.59 3.43 21.70
N ALA A 172 4.30 3.64 21.95
CA ALA A 172 3.67 3.24 23.21
C ALA A 172 3.70 1.72 23.46
N LEU A 173 3.84 0.90 22.41
CA LEU A 173 3.98 -0.55 22.52
C LEU A 173 5.36 -1.01 22.95
N GLN A 174 6.37 -0.14 22.90
CA GLN A 174 7.76 -0.45 23.24
C GLN A 174 8.31 -1.71 22.53
N LEU A 175 7.94 -1.88 21.27
CA LEU A 175 8.39 -3.01 20.45
C LEU A 175 9.89 -2.87 20.13
N PRO A 176 10.62 -3.98 20.00
CA PRO A 176 12.05 -3.97 19.66
C PRO A 176 12.32 -3.57 18.19
N VAL A 177 11.29 -3.42 17.41
CA VAL A 177 11.34 -3.13 15.98
C VAL A 177 10.82 -1.72 15.70
N GLU A 178 11.57 -0.95 14.90
CA GLU A 178 11.13 0.35 14.41
C GLU A 178 10.37 0.22 13.08
N PRO A 179 9.38 1.08 12.78
CA PRO A 179 8.68 1.05 11.51
C PRO A 179 9.57 1.40 10.30
N GLY A 180 10.73 1.99 10.52
CA GLY A 180 11.70 2.34 9.47
C GLY A 180 12.43 1.15 8.85
N ILE A 181 13.36 1.43 7.95
CA ILE A 181 14.09 0.49 7.10
C ILE A 181 14.91 -0.53 7.89
N GLY A 182 15.48 -0.15 9.00
CA GLY A 182 16.44 -0.97 9.75
C GLY A 182 15.83 -2.19 10.48
N GLY A 183 14.52 -2.38 10.42
CA GLY A 183 13.84 -3.46 11.13
C GLY A 183 13.66 -4.76 10.35
N MET A 184 14.24 -4.87 9.14
CA MET A 184 14.07 -6.05 8.26
C MET A 184 15.29 -6.99 8.26
N GLY A 185 16.17 -6.89 9.25
CA GLY A 185 17.38 -7.71 9.31
C GLY A 185 17.21 -9.11 9.94
N ASP A 186 15.97 -9.57 10.14
CA ASP A 186 15.71 -10.93 10.56
C ASP A 186 15.55 -11.84 9.35
N PRO A 187 16.40 -12.88 9.18
CA PRO A 187 16.34 -13.81 8.06
C PRO A 187 14.97 -14.48 7.88
N ASP A 188 14.25 -14.76 8.96
CA ASP A 188 12.91 -15.34 8.90
C ASP A 188 11.89 -14.36 8.32
N GLN A 189 12.10 -13.07 8.50
CA GLN A 189 11.26 -12.02 7.95
C GLN A 189 11.54 -11.81 6.46
N GLU A 190 12.81 -11.79 6.04
CA GLU A 190 13.19 -11.71 4.63
C GLU A 190 12.62 -12.89 3.85
N GLN A 191 12.60 -14.08 4.43
CA GLN A 191 12.00 -15.24 3.81
C GLN A 191 10.48 -15.07 3.66
N ARG A 192 9.76 -14.63 4.72
CA ARG A 192 8.30 -14.36 4.66
C ARG A 192 7.96 -13.28 3.64
N ILE A 193 8.79 -12.25 3.54
CA ILE A 193 8.69 -11.18 2.53
C ILE A 193 8.83 -11.76 1.13
N SER A 194 9.86 -12.58 0.91
CA SER A 194 10.10 -13.24 -0.36
C SER A 194 8.93 -14.15 -0.75
N GLU A 195 8.43 -14.94 0.19
CA GLU A 195 7.26 -15.81 -0.02
C GLU A 195 6.00 -15.01 -0.36
N LEU A 196 5.74 -13.91 0.33
CA LEU A 196 4.60 -13.04 0.04
C LEU A 196 4.76 -12.35 -1.33
N GLY A 197 5.96 -11.88 -1.63
CA GLY A 197 6.30 -11.31 -2.94
C GLY A 197 6.07 -12.31 -4.07
N GLN A 198 6.47 -13.57 -3.88
CA GLN A 198 6.23 -14.64 -4.86
C GLN A 198 4.73 -14.96 -5.03
N LEU A 199 3.95 -14.93 -3.94
CA LEU A 199 2.49 -15.14 -3.98
C LEU A 199 1.75 -14.01 -4.70
N LEU A 200 2.22 -12.78 -4.56
CA LEU A 200 1.66 -11.61 -5.24
C LEU A 200 2.08 -11.54 -6.73
N GLY A 201 3.10 -12.33 -7.09
CA GLY A 201 3.62 -12.43 -8.45
C GLY A 201 4.34 -11.17 -8.95
N PRO A 202 5.24 -11.30 -9.95
CA PRO A 202 5.91 -10.16 -10.55
C PRO A 202 4.94 -9.27 -11.35
#